data_a27cd769c11a802fad6222f1535ba1df
#
_entry.id   a27cd769c11a802fad6222f1535ba1df
#
_cell.length_a   1.000
_cell.length_b   1.000
_cell.length_c   1.000
_cell.angle_alpha   90.00
_cell.angle_beta   90.00
_cell.angle_gamma   90.00
#
_symmetry.space_group_name_H-M   'P 1'
#
loop_
_entity.id
_entity.type
_entity.pdbx_description
1 polymer ?
#
loop_
_entity_poly.entity_id
_entity_poly.type
_entity_poly.pdbx_seq_one_letter_code
_entity_poly.pdbx_strand_id
1 'polypeptide(L)'
;MNMNIKKLTALLLAALMVLALAACGAKDAAKAPETATTEVAAADTTEVATEADSEEPKNEEEATALYNSLMNRENEILSENTALWEKVFLSADKGMAMLEDGKNYGDFLLDTIESAKKEFTDDELAVLKEGAAEISRIENQLTALEEKYPNIVDTGMGGGMSVPADSAMQKFPAFEGKDLEGNVVKSDELFSKNAVTVVNFWFTTCSPCVGELSDLEALSKTLAEKGGALIGINSFTLDGDESAIADAKEVLSKKGATYPNVYFESNSEAGKFTTNIFAFPTTYVVDRNGYIVGEPILGAVTEESQAATLQKLIDQAIAADMG
;
A
#
# COMPACT_ATOMS: atom_id res chain seq x y z
N MET A 1 12.38 -2.86 -32.00
CA MET A 1 12.95 -3.48 -30.78
C MET A 1 13.82 -2.42 -30.13
N ASN A 2 13.19 -1.49 -29.38
CA ASN A 2 13.87 -0.38 -28.72
C ASN A 2 13.94 -0.68 -27.21
N MET A 3 15.12 -1.10 -26.78
CA MET A 3 15.40 -1.34 -25.39
C MET A 3 15.63 0.00 -24.68
N ASN A 4 14.90 0.27 -23.62
CA ASN A 4 14.90 1.54 -22.91
C ASN A 4 16.31 1.85 -22.37
N ILE A 5 16.82 3.05 -22.62
CA ILE A 5 18.17 3.52 -22.24
C ILE A 5 18.45 3.37 -20.74
N LYS A 6 17.42 3.48 -19.88
CA LYS A 6 17.53 3.26 -18.41
C LYS A 6 17.88 1.83 -18.02
N LYS A 7 17.47 0.82 -18.80
CA LYS A 7 17.85 -0.58 -18.56
C LYS A 7 19.28 -0.88 -19.01
N LEU A 8 19.79 -0.13 -19.99
CA LEU A 8 21.17 -0.27 -20.46
C LEU A 8 22.18 0.30 -19.46
N THR A 9 21.85 1.40 -18.77
CA THR A 9 22.71 1.99 -17.73
C THR A 9 22.78 1.13 -16.47
N ALA A 10 21.70 0.46 -16.07
CA ALA A 10 21.70 -0.46 -14.94
C ALA A 10 22.52 -1.72 -15.21
N LEU A 11 22.51 -2.25 -16.43
CA LEU A 11 23.33 -3.39 -16.85
C LEU A 11 24.80 -3.04 -16.94
N LEU A 12 25.16 -1.82 -17.37
CA LEU A 12 26.54 -1.34 -17.43
C LEU A 12 27.13 -1.08 -16.05
N LEU A 13 26.35 -0.60 -15.08
CA LEU A 13 26.79 -0.42 -13.69
C LEU A 13 27.02 -1.74 -12.96
N ALA A 14 26.22 -2.76 -13.21
CA ALA A 14 26.41 -4.10 -12.66
C ALA A 14 27.68 -4.77 -13.22
N ALA A 15 27.99 -4.58 -14.50
CA ALA A 15 29.20 -5.11 -15.11
C ALA A 15 30.49 -4.43 -14.62
N LEU A 16 30.43 -3.16 -14.25
CA LEU A 16 31.58 -2.42 -13.70
C LEU A 16 31.91 -2.80 -12.25
N MET A 17 30.93 -3.22 -11.44
CA MET A 17 31.19 -3.69 -10.06
C MET A 17 31.84 -5.08 -10.01
N VAL A 18 31.63 -5.95 -10.97
CA VAL A 18 32.26 -7.27 -11.04
C VAL A 18 33.73 -7.18 -11.44
N LEU A 19 34.15 -6.13 -12.18
CA LEU A 19 35.54 -5.92 -12.60
C LEU A 19 36.42 -5.29 -11.52
N ALA A 20 35.86 -4.67 -10.48
CA ALA A 20 36.62 -4.05 -9.38
C ALA A 20 37.09 -5.04 -8.30
N LEU A 21 36.57 -6.27 -8.26
CA LEU A 21 36.95 -7.32 -7.29
C LEU A 21 38.03 -8.24 -7.74
N ALA A 22 38.53 -8.13 -8.98
CA ALA A 22 39.57 -9.00 -9.55
C ALA A 22 41.00 -8.44 -9.48
N ALA A 23 41.24 -7.28 -8.83
CA ALA A 23 42.51 -6.57 -8.88
C ALA A 23 43.31 -6.51 -7.55
N CYS A 24 43.00 -7.36 -6.57
CA CYS A 24 43.83 -7.45 -5.34
C CYS A 24 44.05 -8.91 -4.93
N GLY A 25 45.17 -9.45 -5.37
CA GLY A 25 45.65 -10.74 -4.82
C GLY A 25 46.60 -11.53 -5.72
N ALA A 26 47.82 -11.05 -5.87
CA ALA A 26 48.93 -11.93 -6.31
C ALA A 26 50.20 -11.55 -5.60
N LYS A 27 50.67 -12.46 -4.74
CA LYS A 27 52.01 -12.84 -4.33
C LYS A 27 51.91 -13.61 -3.00
N ASP A 28 52.46 -14.79 -2.74
CA ASP A 28 53.59 -15.55 -3.24
C ASP A 28 53.37 -17.04 -2.94
N ALA A 29 54.08 -17.86 -3.70
CA ALA A 29 54.07 -19.29 -3.70
C ALA A 29 54.69 -19.93 -2.42
N ALA A 30 54.23 -21.13 -2.03
CA ALA A 30 54.99 -22.37 -1.97
C ALA A 30 54.36 -23.45 -1.06
N LYS A 31 54.23 -24.66 -1.62
CA LYS A 31 54.42 -25.99 -1.01
C LYS A 31 53.24 -26.69 -0.33
N ALA A 32 52.68 -27.67 -1.05
CA ALA A 32 51.97 -28.82 -0.47
C ALA A 32 52.97 -29.74 0.34
N PRO A 33 52.50 -30.58 1.28
CA PRO A 33 51.84 -31.82 0.90
C PRO A 33 50.71 -32.36 1.85
N GLU A 34 49.95 -33.30 1.26
CA GLU A 34 49.34 -34.53 1.81
C GLU A 34 48.25 -34.53 2.87
N THR A 35 47.14 -35.05 2.35
CA THR A 35 46.19 -36.07 2.89
C THR A 35 45.89 -36.14 4.39
N ALA A 36 44.63 -35.84 4.73
CA ALA A 36 43.87 -36.61 5.72
C ALA A 36 42.37 -36.56 5.39
N THR A 37 41.86 -37.71 5.05
CA THR A 37 40.45 -38.04 4.95
C THR A 37 39.80 -37.89 6.32
N THR A 38 38.74 -37.06 6.41
CA THR A 38 37.80 -37.15 7.55
C THR A 38 36.37 -36.92 7.03
N GLU A 39 35.52 -37.85 7.43
CA GLU A 39 34.12 -37.99 7.11
C GLU A 39 33.32 -36.68 7.14
N VAL A 40 32.52 -36.50 6.12
CA VAL A 40 31.49 -35.46 6.04
C VAL A 40 30.31 -35.90 6.90
N ALA A 41 30.15 -35.26 8.04
CA ALA A 41 28.91 -35.25 8.76
C ALA A 41 27.88 -34.49 7.92
N ALA A 42 26.75 -35.12 7.68
CA ALA A 42 25.60 -34.53 7.00
C ALA A 42 25.20 -33.22 7.66
N ALA A 43 25.21 -32.13 6.90
CA ALA A 43 24.63 -30.89 7.31
C ALA A 43 23.11 -31.03 7.24
N ASP A 44 22.56 -30.78 8.37
CA ASP A 44 21.16 -30.65 8.73
C ASP A 44 20.41 -29.80 7.70
N THR A 45 19.47 -30.42 7.06
CA THR A 45 18.45 -29.73 6.23
C THR A 45 17.63 -28.93 7.21
N THR A 46 17.74 -27.62 7.16
CA THR A 46 16.84 -26.73 7.88
C THR A 46 15.43 -27.00 7.34
N GLU A 47 14.66 -27.76 8.11
CA GLU A 47 13.22 -27.84 7.95
C GLU A 47 12.68 -26.42 7.96
N VAL A 48 12.08 -26.02 6.85
CA VAL A 48 11.18 -24.88 6.80
C VAL A 48 10.08 -25.16 7.85
N ALA A 49 10.04 -24.31 8.86
CA ALA A 49 9.03 -24.38 9.93
C ALA A 49 7.63 -24.19 9.32
N THR A 50 7.05 -25.29 8.91
CA THR A 50 5.62 -25.41 8.71
C THR A 50 5.01 -25.65 10.09
N GLU A 51 3.94 -24.87 10.39
CA GLU A 51 3.16 -24.90 11.63
C GLU A 51 3.84 -24.23 12.83
N ALA A 52 3.83 -22.90 12.85
CA ALA A 52 3.72 -22.21 14.11
C ALA A 52 2.34 -22.58 14.70
N ASP A 53 2.35 -23.41 15.72
CA ASP A 53 1.24 -23.66 16.63
C ASP A 53 0.95 -22.32 17.33
N SER A 54 0.16 -21.45 16.68
CA SER A 54 -0.23 -20.16 17.24
C SER A 54 -1.30 -20.49 18.28
N GLU A 55 -0.92 -20.50 19.56
CA GLU A 55 -1.90 -20.51 20.65
C GLU A 55 -2.95 -19.45 20.35
N GLU A 56 -4.23 -19.84 20.39
CA GLU A 56 -5.33 -18.88 20.22
C GLU A 56 -5.16 -17.71 21.20
N PRO A 57 -5.32 -16.45 20.74
CA PRO A 57 -5.18 -15.29 21.62
C PRO A 57 -6.18 -15.36 22.78
N LYS A 58 -5.71 -15.00 23.97
CA LYS A 58 -6.45 -15.13 25.24
C LYS A 58 -7.21 -13.85 25.60
N ASN A 59 -6.89 -12.75 24.96
CA ASN A 59 -7.48 -11.42 25.21
C ASN A 59 -7.38 -10.54 23.95
N GLU A 60 -8.02 -9.37 23.97
CA GLU A 60 -8.02 -8.41 22.84
C GLU A 60 -6.62 -7.87 22.52
N GLU A 61 -5.72 -7.71 23.48
CA GLU A 61 -4.36 -7.24 23.25
C GLU A 61 -3.54 -8.28 22.43
N GLU A 62 -3.60 -9.56 22.82
CA GLU A 62 -2.96 -10.64 22.07
C GLU A 62 -3.60 -10.83 20.68
N ALA A 63 -4.93 -10.66 20.59
CA ALA A 63 -5.66 -10.73 19.33
C ALA A 63 -5.27 -9.58 18.39
N THR A 64 -5.15 -8.36 18.89
CA THR A 64 -4.68 -7.20 18.14
C THR A 64 -3.24 -7.39 17.64
N ALA A 65 -2.35 -7.92 18.50
CA ALA A 65 -0.96 -8.19 18.12
C ALA A 65 -0.88 -9.26 17.01
N LEU A 66 -1.68 -10.33 17.10
CA LEU A 66 -1.75 -11.36 16.08
C LEU A 66 -2.34 -10.80 14.78
N TYR A 67 -3.41 -10.02 14.85
CA TYR A 67 -4.03 -9.35 13.71
C TYR A 67 -3.02 -8.49 12.94
N ASN A 68 -2.30 -7.63 13.63
CA ASN A 68 -1.27 -6.78 13.05
C ASN A 68 -0.12 -7.60 12.43
N SER A 69 0.27 -8.71 13.06
CA SER A 69 1.29 -9.61 12.52
C SER A 69 0.85 -10.28 11.21
N LEU A 70 -0.41 -10.71 11.13
CA LEU A 70 -1.00 -11.29 9.93
C LEU A 70 -1.08 -10.28 8.79
N MET A 71 -1.55 -9.06 9.05
CA MET A 71 -1.58 -7.97 8.08
C MET A 71 -0.19 -7.60 7.55
N ASN A 72 0.81 -7.55 8.44
CA ASN A 72 2.20 -7.31 8.03
C ASN A 72 2.72 -8.43 7.12
N ARG A 73 2.40 -9.69 7.43
CA ARG A 73 2.83 -10.83 6.61
C ARG A 73 2.19 -10.80 5.22
N GLU A 74 0.93 -10.43 5.11
CA GLU A 74 0.28 -10.24 3.81
C GLU A 74 0.98 -9.16 2.97
N ASN A 75 1.28 -8.01 3.58
CA ASN A 75 2.03 -6.94 2.91
C ASN A 75 3.44 -7.39 2.48
N GLU A 76 4.14 -8.19 3.28
CA GLU A 76 5.43 -8.78 2.91
C GLU A 76 5.30 -9.65 1.65
N ILE A 77 4.31 -10.55 1.60
CA ILE A 77 4.07 -11.44 0.45
C ILE A 77 3.87 -10.60 -0.84
N LEU A 78 3.08 -9.54 -0.77
CA LEU A 78 2.82 -8.66 -1.91
C LEU A 78 4.05 -7.83 -2.30
N SER A 79 4.90 -7.48 -1.34
CA SER A 79 6.11 -6.67 -1.57
C SER A 79 7.32 -7.48 -2.07
N GLU A 80 7.47 -8.73 -1.66
CA GLU A 80 8.61 -9.59 -2.04
C GLU A 80 8.74 -9.80 -3.55
N ASN A 81 7.62 -9.80 -4.29
CA ASN A 81 7.57 -10.02 -5.73
C ASN A 81 6.70 -8.97 -6.45
N THR A 82 6.87 -7.70 -6.11
CA THR A 82 6.05 -6.57 -6.59
C THR A 82 5.78 -6.62 -8.10
N ALA A 83 6.81 -6.84 -8.93
CA ALA A 83 6.66 -6.89 -10.38
C ALA A 83 5.78 -8.06 -10.88
N LEU A 84 5.74 -9.18 -10.14
CA LEU A 84 4.83 -10.28 -10.48
C LEU A 84 3.40 -9.96 -10.07
N TRP A 85 3.21 -9.39 -8.88
CA TRP A 85 1.90 -8.98 -8.41
C TRP A 85 1.29 -7.86 -9.26
N GLU A 86 2.08 -6.86 -9.67
CA GLU A 86 1.65 -5.84 -10.64
C GLU A 86 1.11 -6.47 -11.93
N LYS A 87 1.79 -7.51 -12.44
CA LYS A 87 1.36 -8.22 -13.64
C LYS A 87 0.05 -8.99 -13.41
N VAL A 88 -0.17 -9.57 -12.21
CA VAL A 88 -1.45 -10.17 -11.81
C VAL A 88 -2.56 -9.12 -11.80
N PHE A 89 -2.35 -7.98 -11.14
CA PHE A 89 -3.35 -6.91 -11.05
C PHE A 89 -3.69 -6.28 -12.41
N LEU A 90 -2.70 -6.14 -13.30
CA LEU A 90 -2.94 -5.66 -14.66
C LEU A 90 -3.73 -6.66 -15.52
N SER A 91 -3.63 -7.95 -15.19
CA SER A 91 -4.35 -9.03 -15.88
C SER A 91 -5.75 -9.28 -15.34
N ALA A 92 -6.09 -8.68 -14.17
CA ALA A 92 -7.42 -8.79 -13.59
C ALA A 92 -8.48 -8.22 -14.54
N ASP A 93 -9.45 -9.03 -14.93
CA ASP A 93 -10.54 -8.58 -15.80
C ASP A 93 -11.36 -7.51 -15.06
N LYS A 94 -11.56 -6.36 -15.70
CA LYS A 94 -12.31 -5.21 -15.15
C LYS A 94 -13.79 -5.52 -14.80
N GLY A 95 -14.23 -6.74 -15.09
CA GLY A 95 -15.57 -7.26 -14.80
C GLY A 95 -15.60 -8.34 -13.71
N MET A 96 -14.45 -8.75 -13.17
CA MET A 96 -14.43 -9.68 -12.04
C MET A 96 -14.87 -8.92 -10.79
N ALA A 97 -16.04 -9.32 -10.24
CA ALA A 97 -16.45 -8.87 -8.93
C ALA A 97 -15.36 -9.27 -7.92
N MET A 98 -14.81 -8.29 -7.19
CA MET A 98 -13.70 -8.53 -6.26
C MET A 98 -14.07 -9.53 -5.15
N LEU A 99 -15.34 -9.78 -4.92
CA LEU A 99 -15.80 -10.79 -3.95
C LEU A 99 -17.10 -11.40 -4.46
N GLU A 100 -17.05 -12.66 -4.89
CA GLU A 100 -18.22 -13.50 -4.90
C GLU A 100 -18.52 -13.94 -3.46
N ASP A 101 -19.80 -14.12 -3.11
CA ASP A 101 -20.21 -14.58 -1.76
C ASP A 101 -19.35 -15.76 -1.26
N GLY A 102 -18.63 -15.55 -0.16
CA GLY A 102 -17.82 -16.57 0.51
C GLY A 102 -16.37 -16.71 0.04
N LYS A 103 -15.88 -15.84 -0.83
CA LYS A 103 -14.47 -15.76 -1.23
C LYS A 103 -13.77 -14.58 -0.53
N ASN A 104 -12.52 -14.81 -0.10
CA ASN A 104 -11.67 -13.76 0.45
C ASN A 104 -10.70 -13.21 -0.62
N TYR A 105 -9.88 -12.23 -0.24
CA TYR A 105 -8.95 -11.58 -1.15
C TYR A 105 -7.92 -12.53 -1.77
N GLY A 106 -7.40 -13.50 -0.99
CA GLY A 106 -6.48 -14.51 -1.51
C GLY A 106 -7.13 -15.44 -2.54
N ASP A 107 -8.41 -15.78 -2.37
CA ASP A 107 -9.18 -16.54 -3.35
C ASP A 107 -9.35 -15.75 -4.65
N PHE A 108 -9.64 -14.46 -4.56
CA PHE A 108 -9.68 -13.56 -5.71
C PHE A 108 -8.33 -13.53 -6.46
N LEU A 109 -7.20 -13.44 -5.74
CA LEU A 109 -5.87 -13.49 -6.34
C LEU A 109 -5.63 -14.83 -7.06
N LEU A 110 -6.02 -15.96 -6.47
CA LEU A 110 -5.89 -17.28 -7.08
C LEU A 110 -6.67 -17.38 -8.40
N ASP A 111 -7.91 -16.90 -8.42
CA ASP A 111 -8.74 -16.88 -9.62
C ASP A 111 -8.15 -15.98 -10.72
N THR A 112 -7.61 -14.83 -10.33
CA THR A 112 -6.94 -13.89 -11.24
C THR A 112 -5.67 -14.52 -11.85
N ILE A 113 -4.83 -15.14 -11.03
CA ILE A 113 -3.61 -15.85 -11.47
C ILE A 113 -3.99 -16.99 -12.45
N GLU A 114 -5.02 -17.76 -12.15
CA GLU A 114 -5.44 -18.87 -13.02
C GLU A 114 -6.00 -18.36 -14.36
N SER A 115 -6.72 -17.22 -14.35
CA SER A 115 -7.23 -16.59 -15.58
C SER A 115 -6.09 -16.09 -16.48
N ALA A 116 -5.05 -15.54 -15.86
CA ALA A 116 -3.90 -14.93 -16.54
C ALA A 116 -2.73 -15.90 -16.71
N LYS A 117 -2.86 -17.18 -16.40
CA LYS A 117 -1.76 -18.16 -16.34
C LYS A 117 -0.88 -18.25 -17.57
N LYS A 118 -1.38 -17.87 -18.74
CA LYS A 118 -0.60 -17.86 -20.00
C LYS A 118 0.44 -16.75 -20.06
N GLU A 119 0.36 -15.79 -19.18
CA GLU A 119 1.26 -14.63 -19.12
C GLU A 119 2.47 -14.87 -18.21
N PHE A 120 2.48 -15.99 -17.48
CA PHE A 120 3.49 -16.34 -16.50
C PHE A 120 4.21 -17.63 -16.89
N THR A 121 5.45 -17.77 -16.42
CA THR A 121 6.20 -19.04 -16.46
C THR A 121 5.71 -19.98 -15.34
N ASP A 122 6.05 -21.26 -15.43
CA ASP A 122 5.68 -22.25 -14.39
C ASP A 122 6.26 -21.89 -13.02
N ASP A 123 7.50 -21.36 -12.97
CA ASP A 123 8.14 -20.91 -11.72
C ASP A 123 7.44 -19.67 -11.14
N GLU A 124 7.10 -18.68 -11.98
CA GLU A 124 6.33 -17.49 -11.56
C GLU A 124 4.93 -17.89 -11.03
N LEU A 125 4.26 -18.83 -11.70
CA LEU A 125 2.97 -19.34 -11.25
C LEU A 125 3.05 -20.05 -9.90
N ALA A 126 4.14 -20.80 -9.65
CA ALA A 126 4.34 -21.46 -8.36
C ALA A 126 4.45 -20.45 -7.23
N VAL A 127 5.30 -19.42 -7.39
CA VAL A 127 5.47 -18.32 -6.42
C VAL A 127 4.17 -17.58 -6.17
N LEU A 128 3.47 -17.17 -7.22
CA LEU A 128 2.21 -16.43 -7.12
C LEU A 128 1.10 -17.24 -6.43
N LYS A 129 0.96 -18.51 -6.78
CA LYS A 129 -0.06 -19.39 -6.17
C LYS A 129 0.24 -19.70 -4.71
N GLU A 130 1.49 -19.86 -4.34
CA GLU A 130 1.91 -20.03 -2.95
C GLU A 130 1.59 -18.78 -2.13
N GLY A 131 1.96 -17.59 -2.62
CA GLY A 131 1.66 -16.31 -1.97
C GLY A 131 0.15 -16.08 -1.83
N ALA A 132 -0.63 -16.26 -2.91
CA ALA A 132 -2.08 -16.10 -2.86
C ALA A 132 -2.77 -17.09 -1.91
N ALA A 133 -2.29 -18.35 -1.85
CA ALA A 133 -2.82 -19.33 -0.91
C ALA A 133 -2.46 -19.01 0.55
N GLU A 134 -1.30 -18.39 0.79
CA GLU A 134 -0.94 -17.90 2.11
C GLU A 134 -1.81 -16.69 2.50
N ILE A 135 -2.04 -15.74 1.60
CA ILE A 135 -2.96 -14.62 1.80
C ILE A 135 -4.38 -15.12 2.12
N SER A 136 -4.90 -16.12 1.37
CA SER A 136 -6.24 -16.69 1.67
C SER A 136 -6.31 -17.28 3.09
N ARG A 137 -5.23 -17.91 3.57
CA ARG A 137 -5.17 -18.42 4.95
C ARG A 137 -5.12 -17.28 5.98
N ILE A 138 -4.37 -16.22 5.70
CA ILE A 138 -4.29 -15.03 6.55
C ILE A 138 -5.67 -14.39 6.67
N GLU A 139 -6.34 -14.13 5.56
CA GLU A 139 -7.67 -13.53 5.51
C GLU A 139 -8.73 -14.34 6.31
N ASN A 140 -8.67 -15.67 6.23
CA ASN A 140 -9.56 -16.51 7.04
C ASN A 140 -9.26 -16.39 8.55
N GLN A 141 -7.97 -16.22 8.93
CA GLN A 141 -7.59 -16.02 10.32
C GLN A 141 -8.00 -14.63 10.81
N LEU A 142 -7.84 -13.58 9.98
CA LEU A 142 -8.29 -12.23 10.27
C LEU A 142 -9.80 -12.21 10.50
N THR A 143 -10.59 -12.81 9.62
CA THR A 143 -12.04 -12.93 9.78
C THR A 143 -12.43 -13.63 11.08
N ALA A 144 -11.77 -14.73 11.42
CA ALA A 144 -12.03 -15.44 12.69
C ALA A 144 -11.66 -14.61 13.92
N LEU A 145 -10.60 -13.80 13.84
CA LEU A 145 -10.22 -12.87 14.91
C LEU A 145 -11.25 -11.75 15.06
N GLU A 146 -11.72 -11.17 13.97
CA GLU A 146 -12.76 -10.13 13.94
C GLU A 146 -14.08 -10.62 14.53
N GLU A 147 -14.52 -11.83 14.17
CA GLU A 147 -15.73 -12.44 14.73
C GLU A 147 -15.62 -12.68 16.23
N LYS A 148 -14.44 -13.11 16.71
CA LYS A 148 -14.21 -13.44 18.13
C LYS A 148 -13.92 -12.22 18.98
N TYR A 149 -13.29 -11.21 18.41
CA TYR A 149 -12.85 -9.97 19.07
C TYR A 149 -13.28 -8.75 18.25
N PRO A 150 -14.55 -8.38 18.21
CA PRO A 150 -15.07 -7.35 17.32
C PRO A 150 -14.47 -5.94 17.55
N ASN A 151 -13.81 -5.72 18.69
CA ASN A 151 -13.19 -4.43 18.99
C ASN A 151 -11.72 -4.33 18.50
N ILE A 152 -11.10 -5.41 18.00
CA ILE A 152 -9.69 -5.35 17.55
C ILE A 152 -9.53 -4.57 16.25
N VAL A 153 -10.58 -4.53 15.43
CA VAL A 153 -10.62 -3.72 14.20
C VAL A 153 -10.74 -2.23 14.53
N ASP A 154 -11.36 -1.91 15.68
CA ASP A 154 -11.56 -0.52 16.16
C ASP A 154 -10.29 0.04 16.87
N THR A 155 -9.33 -0.82 17.24
CA THR A 155 -8.11 -0.42 17.98
C THR A 155 -6.89 -0.14 17.08
N GLY A 156 -7.06 0.10 15.79
CA GLY A 156 -5.99 0.65 14.95
C GLY A 156 -5.47 -0.20 13.83
N MET A 157 -6.21 -0.29 12.79
CA MET A 157 -5.70 -0.58 11.46
C MET A 157 -4.98 0.63 10.86
N GLY A 158 -3.97 1.09 11.56
CA GLY A 158 -2.93 1.95 11.06
C GLY A 158 -1.61 1.34 11.49
N GLY A 159 -1.15 0.31 10.77
CA GLY A 159 0.16 -0.29 10.99
C GLY A 159 1.28 0.71 10.75
N GLY A 160 1.63 1.44 11.79
CA GLY A 160 2.72 2.39 11.75
C GLY A 160 2.64 3.35 12.92
N MET A 161 3.24 2.97 14.04
CA MET A 161 3.34 3.64 15.32
C MET A 161 2.13 3.49 16.24
N SER A 162 2.29 2.62 17.25
CA SER A 162 1.56 2.71 18.51
C SER A 162 1.67 4.15 19.02
N VAL A 163 0.61 4.93 18.83
CA VAL A 163 0.50 6.21 19.53
C VAL A 163 0.12 5.86 20.96
N PRO A 164 0.93 6.22 21.96
CA PRO A 164 0.49 6.11 23.36
C PRO A 164 -0.83 6.87 23.49
N ALA A 165 -1.74 6.37 24.32
CA ALA A 165 -3.04 6.97 24.64
C ALA A 165 -2.93 8.32 25.40
N ASP A 166 -1.92 9.10 25.09
CA ASP A 166 -1.77 10.50 25.43
C ASP A 166 -1.82 11.24 24.08
N SER A 167 -2.99 11.76 23.73
CA SER A 167 -3.41 12.26 22.43
C SER A 167 -2.56 13.45 21.95
N ALA A 168 -1.34 13.18 21.52
CA ALA A 168 -0.61 14.11 20.67
C ALA A 168 -1.23 14.01 19.28
N MET A 169 -2.02 15.00 18.88
CA MET A 169 -2.60 15.11 17.53
C MET A 169 -1.52 14.88 16.47
N GLN A 170 -1.67 13.85 15.65
CA GLN A 170 -0.69 13.51 14.61
C GLN A 170 -0.82 14.49 13.46
N LYS A 171 0.30 15.07 13.02
CA LYS A 171 0.31 15.90 11.81
C LYS A 171 0.35 15.02 10.56
N PHE A 172 -0.45 15.41 9.58
CA PHE A 172 -0.28 14.90 8.23
C PHE A 172 1.10 15.31 7.70
N PRO A 173 1.86 14.43 7.00
CA PRO A 173 3.18 14.75 6.49
C PRO A 173 3.18 16.02 5.61
N ALA A 174 4.12 16.91 5.85
CA ALA A 174 4.26 18.09 5.03
C ALA A 174 4.72 17.73 3.62
N PHE A 175 4.16 18.41 2.61
CA PHE A 175 4.59 18.24 1.22
C PHE A 175 4.61 19.55 0.44
N GLU A 176 5.50 19.60 -0.53
CA GLU A 176 5.45 20.49 -1.68
C GLU A 176 5.41 19.61 -2.92
N GLY A 177 4.32 19.66 -3.65
CA GLY A 177 4.05 18.82 -4.80
C GLY A 177 3.46 19.61 -5.95
N LYS A 178 2.89 18.90 -6.90
CA LYS A 178 2.17 19.48 -8.03
C LYS A 178 0.82 18.78 -8.19
N ASP A 179 -0.16 19.53 -8.69
CA ASP A 179 -1.36 18.89 -9.21
C ASP A 179 -1.06 18.22 -10.57
N LEU A 180 -2.05 17.48 -11.10
CA LEU A 180 -1.86 16.79 -12.38
C LEU A 180 -1.70 17.76 -13.57
N GLU A 181 -2.04 19.04 -13.42
CA GLU A 181 -1.83 20.12 -14.40
C GLU A 181 -0.45 20.77 -14.27
N GLY A 182 0.32 20.42 -13.22
CA GLY A 182 1.68 20.91 -12.97
C GLY A 182 1.75 22.17 -12.08
N ASN A 183 0.64 22.61 -11.51
CA ASN A 183 0.62 23.72 -10.55
C ASN A 183 1.17 23.27 -9.20
N VAL A 184 1.98 24.14 -8.57
CA VAL A 184 2.56 23.84 -7.25
C VAL A 184 1.47 23.83 -6.18
N VAL A 185 1.48 22.79 -5.35
CA VAL A 185 0.61 22.62 -4.19
C VAL A 185 1.47 22.42 -2.95
N LYS A 186 1.24 23.22 -1.91
CA LYS A 186 1.92 23.12 -0.62
C LYS A 186 0.92 22.77 0.47
N SER A 187 1.26 21.77 1.29
CA SER A 187 0.38 21.28 2.35
C SER A 187 0.00 22.34 3.37
N ASP A 188 0.95 23.20 3.78
CA ASP A 188 0.72 24.27 4.74
C ASP A 188 -0.26 25.32 4.21
N GLU A 189 -0.13 25.70 2.94
CA GLU A 189 -1.07 26.60 2.28
C GLU A 189 -2.44 25.96 2.06
N LEU A 190 -2.46 24.68 1.69
CA LEU A 190 -3.70 23.93 1.47
C LEU A 190 -4.50 23.81 2.78
N PHE A 191 -3.86 23.33 3.84
CA PHE A 191 -4.56 23.12 5.10
C PHE A 191 -4.97 24.45 5.76
N SER A 192 -4.07 25.44 5.83
CA SER A 192 -4.39 26.72 6.47
C SER A 192 -5.51 27.51 5.81
N LYS A 193 -5.78 27.31 4.53
CA LYS A 193 -6.89 27.95 3.80
C LYS A 193 -8.24 27.29 4.03
N ASN A 194 -8.29 26.06 4.53
CA ASN A 194 -9.51 25.26 4.62
C ASN A 194 -9.77 24.86 6.07
N ALA A 195 -11.02 24.95 6.53
CA ALA A 195 -11.45 24.48 7.85
C ALA A 195 -11.21 22.97 8.02
N VAL A 196 -11.34 22.24 6.93
CA VAL A 196 -11.12 20.80 6.82
C VAL A 196 -10.63 20.45 5.43
N THR A 197 -9.68 19.50 5.35
CA THR A 197 -9.24 18.92 4.08
C THR A 197 -9.42 17.40 4.14
N VAL A 198 -10.16 16.84 3.19
CA VAL A 198 -10.22 15.39 2.99
C VAL A 198 -9.13 14.99 2.02
N VAL A 199 -8.33 14.00 2.39
CA VAL A 199 -7.21 13.47 1.59
C VAL A 199 -7.51 12.01 1.27
N ASN A 200 -7.77 11.70 0.00
CA ASN A 200 -8.09 10.35 -0.46
C ASN A 200 -6.92 9.75 -1.23
N PHE A 201 -6.45 8.59 -0.79
CA PHE A 201 -5.42 7.80 -1.45
C PHE A 201 -6.05 6.75 -2.34
N TRP A 202 -5.60 6.70 -3.60
CA TRP A 202 -6.16 5.82 -4.61
C TRP A 202 -5.14 5.42 -5.67
N PHE A 203 -5.49 4.52 -6.58
CA PHE A 203 -4.73 4.26 -7.81
C PHE A 203 -5.66 3.83 -8.96
N THR A 204 -5.17 3.96 -10.19
CA THR A 204 -5.98 3.87 -11.43
C THR A 204 -6.63 2.52 -11.68
N THR A 205 -6.03 1.43 -11.21
CA THR A 205 -6.54 0.06 -11.37
C THR A 205 -7.31 -0.46 -10.15
N CYS A 206 -7.42 0.33 -9.08
CA CYS A 206 -8.19 0.02 -7.89
C CYS A 206 -9.70 0.20 -8.18
N SER A 207 -10.43 -0.89 -8.36
CA SER A 207 -11.86 -0.85 -8.70
C SER A 207 -12.73 -0.11 -7.68
N PRO A 208 -12.64 -0.36 -6.35
CA PRO A 208 -13.41 0.40 -5.36
C PRO A 208 -13.01 1.88 -5.33
N CYS A 209 -11.71 2.21 -5.48
CA CYS A 209 -11.26 3.59 -5.56
C CYS A 209 -11.89 4.34 -6.73
N VAL A 210 -11.84 3.74 -7.92
CA VAL A 210 -12.42 4.31 -9.14
C VAL A 210 -13.95 4.39 -9.02
N GLY A 211 -14.55 3.47 -8.27
CA GLY A 211 -15.98 3.44 -7.97
C GLY A 211 -16.46 4.69 -7.26
N GLU A 212 -15.72 5.18 -6.26
CA GLU A 212 -16.12 6.30 -5.40
C GLU A 212 -15.80 7.70 -5.93
N LEU A 213 -15.00 7.84 -7.03
CA LEU A 213 -14.53 9.15 -7.52
C LEU A 213 -15.64 10.15 -7.80
N SER A 214 -16.79 9.69 -8.31
CA SER A 214 -17.94 10.56 -8.57
C SER A 214 -18.60 11.08 -7.28
N ASP A 215 -18.61 10.27 -6.23
CA ASP A 215 -19.16 10.62 -4.92
C ASP A 215 -18.20 11.56 -4.19
N LEU A 216 -16.88 11.34 -4.32
CA LEU A 216 -15.85 12.27 -3.84
C LEU A 216 -15.93 13.63 -4.54
N GLU A 217 -16.29 13.68 -5.83
CA GLU A 217 -16.56 14.95 -6.53
C GLU A 217 -17.75 15.68 -5.92
N ALA A 218 -18.84 14.98 -5.61
CA ALA A 218 -19.99 15.56 -4.95
C ALA A 218 -19.64 16.07 -3.54
N LEU A 219 -18.86 15.30 -2.79
CA LEU A 219 -18.35 15.68 -1.48
C LEU A 219 -17.43 16.91 -1.57
N SER A 220 -16.53 16.97 -2.55
CA SER A 220 -15.63 18.11 -2.78
C SER A 220 -16.41 19.43 -2.94
N LYS A 221 -17.49 19.41 -3.72
CA LYS A 221 -18.37 20.58 -3.89
C LYS A 221 -19.04 20.99 -2.58
N THR A 222 -19.55 20.00 -1.83
CA THR A 222 -20.18 20.27 -0.53
C THR A 222 -19.17 20.82 0.49
N LEU A 223 -17.93 20.32 0.49
CA LEU A 223 -16.86 20.83 1.34
C LEU A 223 -16.48 22.28 0.98
N ALA A 224 -16.38 22.59 -0.30
CA ALA A 224 -16.08 23.95 -0.75
C ALA A 224 -17.11 24.98 -0.25
N GLU A 225 -18.40 24.63 -0.22
CA GLU A 225 -19.46 25.47 0.34
C GLU A 225 -19.30 25.71 1.85
N LYS A 226 -18.66 24.78 2.55
CA LYS A 226 -18.38 24.84 4.00
C LYS A 226 -17.00 25.37 4.34
N GLY A 227 -16.23 25.86 3.36
CA GLY A 227 -14.84 26.33 3.55
C GLY A 227 -13.82 25.20 3.74
N GLY A 228 -14.12 24.01 3.25
CA GLY A 228 -13.23 22.86 3.21
C GLY A 228 -12.73 22.53 1.81
N ALA A 229 -11.87 21.53 1.70
CA ALA A 229 -11.32 21.03 0.46
C ALA A 229 -11.26 19.49 0.43
N LEU A 230 -11.12 18.93 -0.77
CA LEU A 230 -10.80 17.53 -1.00
C LEU A 230 -9.66 17.47 -2.01
N ILE A 231 -8.67 16.62 -1.73
CA ILE A 231 -7.61 16.26 -2.68
C ILE A 231 -7.51 14.75 -2.83
N GLY A 232 -7.10 14.29 -4.01
CA GLY A 232 -6.67 12.93 -4.26
C GLY A 232 -5.16 12.82 -4.29
N ILE A 233 -4.63 11.68 -3.88
CA ILE A 233 -3.24 11.29 -4.07
C ILE A 233 -3.25 9.92 -4.73
N ASN A 234 -2.87 9.89 -6.01
CA ASN A 234 -2.74 8.62 -6.72
C ASN A 234 -1.32 8.07 -6.50
N SER A 235 -1.21 6.89 -5.89
CA SER A 235 0.08 6.31 -5.53
C SER A 235 0.98 5.99 -6.72
N PHE A 236 0.41 5.82 -7.93
CA PHE A 236 1.18 5.57 -9.15
C PHE A 236 1.76 6.85 -9.76
N THR A 237 1.24 8.04 -9.41
CA THR A 237 1.73 9.32 -9.96
C THR A 237 2.91 9.91 -9.19
N LEU A 238 3.40 9.24 -8.13
CA LEU A 238 4.59 9.67 -7.41
C LEU A 238 5.77 9.87 -8.38
N ASP A 239 6.69 10.74 -8.01
CA ASP A 239 7.84 11.14 -8.83
C ASP A 239 7.47 11.80 -10.18
N GLY A 240 6.18 12.06 -10.42
CA GLY A 240 5.68 12.70 -11.63
C GLY A 240 5.73 11.79 -12.85
N ASP A 241 5.45 10.49 -12.69
CA ASP A 241 5.37 9.56 -13.83
C ASP A 241 4.32 10.02 -14.84
N GLU A 242 4.78 10.42 -16.02
CA GLU A 242 3.93 11.03 -17.06
C GLU A 242 2.85 10.06 -17.57
N SER A 243 3.15 8.75 -17.63
CA SER A 243 2.19 7.74 -18.06
C SER A 243 1.10 7.55 -17.02
N ALA A 244 1.48 7.40 -15.75
CA ALA A 244 0.53 7.26 -14.65
C ALA A 244 -0.34 8.53 -14.47
N ILE A 245 0.24 9.72 -14.68
CA ILE A 245 -0.51 10.99 -14.69
C ILE A 245 -1.54 11.02 -15.83
N ALA A 246 -1.17 10.56 -17.03
CA ALA A 246 -2.09 10.51 -18.16
C ALA A 246 -3.26 9.54 -17.89
N ASP A 247 -2.96 8.35 -17.36
CA ASP A 247 -3.95 7.35 -16.98
C ASP A 247 -4.88 7.86 -15.87
N ALA A 248 -4.32 8.51 -14.85
CA ALA A 248 -5.11 9.12 -13.77
C ALA A 248 -6.08 10.19 -14.30
N LYS A 249 -5.61 11.07 -15.18
CA LYS A 249 -6.45 12.10 -15.83
C LYS A 249 -7.59 11.48 -16.64
N GLU A 250 -7.30 10.41 -17.38
CA GLU A 250 -8.32 9.72 -18.17
C GLU A 250 -9.41 9.13 -17.26
N VAL A 251 -9.03 8.47 -16.18
CA VAL A 251 -9.97 7.89 -15.20
C VAL A 251 -10.80 8.98 -14.53
N LEU A 252 -10.16 10.03 -14.01
CA LEU A 252 -10.85 11.17 -13.38
C LEU A 252 -11.86 11.82 -14.34
N SER A 253 -11.45 12.06 -15.59
CA SER A 253 -12.32 12.63 -16.61
C SER A 253 -13.55 11.75 -16.90
N LYS A 254 -13.35 10.42 -17.03
CA LYS A 254 -14.45 9.46 -17.24
C LYS A 254 -15.43 9.42 -16.08
N LYS A 255 -14.95 9.68 -14.87
CA LYS A 255 -15.77 9.72 -13.63
C LYS A 255 -16.34 11.10 -13.33
N GLY A 256 -15.98 12.13 -14.11
CA GLY A 256 -16.39 13.50 -13.90
C GLY A 256 -15.81 14.12 -12.62
N ALA A 257 -14.71 13.58 -12.13
CA ALA A 257 -14.00 14.08 -10.94
C ALA A 257 -13.06 15.22 -11.36
N THR A 258 -13.22 16.40 -10.74
CA THR A 258 -12.48 17.62 -11.06
C THR A 258 -11.73 18.19 -9.87
N TYR A 259 -11.87 17.62 -8.68
CA TYR A 259 -11.10 18.01 -7.50
C TYR A 259 -9.61 17.75 -7.70
N PRO A 260 -8.71 18.55 -7.09
CA PRO A 260 -7.29 18.44 -7.28
C PRO A 260 -6.75 17.05 -6.90
N ASN A 261 -5.91 16.49 -7.76
CA ASN A 261 -5.10 15.33 -7.44
C ASN A 261 -3.63 15.77 -7.43
N VAL A 262 -2.89 15.40 -6.39
CA VAL A 262 -1.54 15.91 -6.10
C VAL A 262 -0.54 14.76 -6.11
N TYR A 263 0.65 15.01 -6.65
CA TYR A 263 1.80 14.13 -6.58
C TYR A 263 3.05 14.86 -6.09
N PHE A 264 3.98 14.11 -5.54
CA PHE A 264 5.26 14.58 -5.00
C PHE A 264 6.30 13.46 -5.11
N GLU A 265 7.55 13.76 -4.72
CA GLU A 265 8.66 12.80 -4.74
C GLU A 265 8.41 11.66 -3.75
N SER A 266 8.60 10.43 -4.18
CA SER A 266 8.41 9.21 -3.36
C SER A 266 9.33 9.14 -2.14
N ASN A 267 10.52 9.76 -2.23
CA ASN A 267 11.49 9.83 -1.14
C ASN A 267 11.21 10.95 -0.11
N SER A 268 10.23 11.84 -0.36
CA SER A 268 9.77 12.85 0.60
C SER A 268 9.06 12.21 1.80
N GLU A 269 8.80 12.99 2.86
CA GLU A 269 8.01 12.48 4.01
C GLU A 269 6.62 12.02 3.58
N ALA A 270 5.92 12.83 2.78
CA ALA A 270 4.61 12.47 2.26
C ALA A 270 4.67 11.31 1.24
N GLY A 271 5.75 11.22 0.44
CA GLY A 271 5.96 10.09 -0.46
C GLY A 271 6.13 8.78 0.29
N LYS A 272 6.97 8.76 1.32
CA LYS A 272 7.11 7.60 2.21
C LYS A 272 5.82 7.24 2.94
N PHE A 273 5.06 8.26 3.37
CA PHE A 273 3.74 8.02 3.96
C PHE A 273 2.81 7.36 2.95
N THR A 274 2.77 7.84 1.69
CA THR A 274 1.95 7.28 0.62
C THR A 274 2.35 5.85 0.28
N THR A 275 3.65 5.55 0.22
CA THR A 275 4.13 4.18 -0.06
C THR A 275 3.87 3.19 1.08
N ASN A 276 3.59 3.69 2.29
CA ASN A 276 3.19 2.88 3.45
C ASN A 276 1.67 2.71 3.57
N ILE A 277 0.86 3.29 2.67
CA ILE A 277 -0.57 2.99 2.59
C ILE A 277 -0.74 1.58 2.03
N PHE A 278 -1.24 0.67 2.82
CA PHE A 278 -1.38 -0.75 2.49
C PHE A 278 -2.78 -1.15 2.03
N ALA A 279 -3.80 -0.33 2.31
CA ALA A 279 -5.18 -0.56 1.91
C ALA A 279 -5.68 0.58 1.02
N PHE A 280 -6.44 0.27 -0.02
CA PHE A 280 -7.00 1.28 -0.93
C PHE A 280 -8.48 1.01 -1.22
N PRO A 281 -9.29 2.08 -1.26
CA PRO A 281 -8.92 3.47 -0.95
C PRO A 281 -8.71 3.67 0.55
N THR A 282 -7.89 4.66 0.91
CA THR A 282 -7.76 5.16 2.29
C THR A 282 -8.02 6.65 2.32
N THR A 283 -8.83 7.10 3.26
CA THR A 283 -9.22 8.52 3.38
C THR A 283 -8.87 9.07 4.74
N TYR A 284 -8.16 10.20 4.76
CA TYR A 284 -7.84 10.98 5.95
C TYR A 284 -8.65 12.27 5.99
N VAL A 285 -8.99 12.72 7.19
CA VAL A 285 -9.52 14.06 7.45
C VAL A 285 -8.45 14.86 8.17
N VAL A 286 -8.15 16.06 7.67
CA VAL A 286 -7.09 16.93 8.20
C VAL A 286 -7.66 18.30 8.54
N ASP A 287 -7.33 18.83 9.71
CA ASP A 287 -7.78 20.14 10.16
C ASP A 287 -6.96 21.29 9.55
N ARG A 288 -7.34 22.53 9.83
CA ARG A 288 -6.64 23.75 9.37
C ARG A 288 -5.16 23.82 9.79
N ASN A 289 -4.80 23.20 10.89
CA ASN A 289 -3.46 23.20 11.44
C ASN A 289 -2.59 22.04 10.89
N GLY A 290 -3.17 21.23 10.01
CA GLY A 290 -2.52 20.06 9.42
C GLY A 290 -2.52 18.83 10.32
N TYR A 291 -3.37 18.79 11.35
CA TYR A 291 -3.51 17.61 12.19
C TYR A 291 -4.57 16.65 11.62
N ILE A 292 -4.27 15.36 11.68
CA ILE A 292 -5.20 14.30 11.34
C ILE A 292 -6.32 14.26 12.40
N VAL A 293 -7.56 14.23 11.95
CA VAL A 293 -8.76 14.18 12.79
C VAL A 293 -9.31 12.76 12.79
N GLY A 294 -9.19 12.08 13.92
CA GLY A 294 -9.59 10.68 14.06
C GLY A 294 -8.68 9.70 13.33
N GLU A 295 -9.17 8.48 13.14
CA GLU A 295 -8.46 7.42 12.44
C GLU A 295 -8.71 7.49 10.92
N PRO A 296 -7.79 6.96 10.09
CA PRO A 296 -8.01 6.84 8.66
C PRO A 296 -9.19 5.92 8.36
N ILE A 297 -9.94 6.25 7.34
CA ILE A 297 -11.05 5.43 6.85
C ILE A 297 -10.50 4.51 5.76
N LEU A 298 -10.53 3.21 6.03
CA LEU A 298 -10.10 2.17 5.10
C LEU A 298 -11.29 1.66 4.31
N GLY A 299 -11.12 1.54 2.99
CA GLY A 299 -12.19 1.16 2.08
C GLY A 299 -13.00 2.34 1.54
N ALA A 300 -13.91 2.04 0.62
CA ALA A 300 -14.66 3.06 -0.10
C ALA A 300 -15.61 3.83 0.81
N VAL A 301 -15.55 5.16 0.75
CA VAL A 301 -16.41 6.06 1.53
C VAL A 301 -17.87 6.11 1.03
N THR A 302 -18.22 5.33 0.03
CA THR A 302 -19.57 5.09 -0.44
C THR A 302 -20.35 4.07 0.39
N GLU A 303 -19.65 3.25 1.17
CA GLU A 303 -20.28 2.34 2.14
C GLU A 303 -20.93 3.15 3.28
N GLU A 304 -22.13 2.76 3.72
CA GLU A 304 -22.93 3.55 4.66
C GLU A 304 -22.18 3.85 5.97
N SER A 305 -21.48 2.87 6.52
CA SER A 305 -20.68 3.02 7.75
C SER A 305 -19.50 3.97 7.57
N GLN A 306 -18.79 3.84 6.46
CA GLN A 306 -17.64 4.68 6.12
C GLN A 306 -18.06 6.12 5.82
N ALA A 307 -19.16 6.29 5.08
CA ALA A 307 -19.76 7.61 4.83
C ALA A 307 -20.16 8.32 6.13
N ALA A 308 -20.79 7.61 7.06
CA ALA A 308 -21.17 8.16 8.35
C ALA A 308 -19.93 8.56 9.19
N THR A 309 -18.88 7.73 9.18
CA THR A 309 -17.63 8.02 9.85
C THR A 309 -16.94 9.25 9.25
N LEU A 310 -16.84 9.32 7.93
CA LEU A 310 -16.26 10.47 7.22
C LEU A 310 -17.01 11.76 7.55
N GLN A 311 -18.34 11.75 7.51
CA GLN A 311 -19.15 12.93 7.84
C GLN A 311 -18.91 13.37 9.29
N LYS A 312 -18.85 12.44 10.24
CA LYS A 312 -18.54 12.73 11.65
C LYS A 312 -17.18 13.41 11.82
N LEU A 313 -16.15 12.91 11.16
CA LEU A 313 -14.78 13.49 11.24
C LEU A 313 -14.73 14.89 10.60
N ILE A 314 -15.40 15.09 9.47
CA ILE A 314 -15.55 16.40 8.82
C ILE A 314 -16.22 17.39 9.77
N ASP A 315 -17.34 17.00 10.39
CA ASP A 315 -18.09 17.86 11.32
C ASP A 315 -17.25 18.19 12.57
N GLN A 316 -16.45 17.26 13.06
CA GLN A 316 -15.50 17.49 14.17
C GLN A 316 -14.43 18.52 13.80
N ALA A 317 -13.82 18.41 12.60
CA ALA A 317 -12.81 19.35 12.12
C ALA A 317 -13.39 20.76 11.99
N ILE A 318 -14.56 20.89 11.35
CA ILE A 318 -15.23 22.19 11.18
C ILE A 318 -15.64 22.80 12.53
N ALA A 319 -16.16 22.01 13.46
CA ALA A 319 -16.53 22.49 14.78
C ALA A 319 -15.33 23.00 15.56
N ALA A 320 -14.18 22.33 15.47
CA ALA A 320 -12.93 22.75 16.11
C ALA A 320 -12.35 24.06 15.48
N ASP A 321 -12.59 24.31 14.19
CA ASP A 321 -12.14 25.52 13.50
C ASP A 321 -12.96 26.77 13.89
N MET A 322 -14.20 26.60 14.33
CA MET A 322 -15.11 27.69 14.73
C MET A 322 -14.98 28.10 16.21
N GLY A 323 -14.27 27.35 17.03
CA GLY A 323 -14.06 27.57 18.46
C GLY A 323 -12.76 28.21 18.76
#